data_ceae307fdd17a3ccab492ddfeef0731f
#
_entry.id   ceae307fdd17a3ccab492ddfeef0731f
#
_cell.length_a   1.000
_cell.length_b   1.000
_cell.length_c   1.000
_cell.angle_alpha   90.00
_cell.angle_beta   90.00
_cell.angle_gamma   90.00
#
_symmetry.space_group_name_H-M   'P 1'
#
loop_
_entity.id
_entity.type
_entity.pdbx_description
1 polymer ?
#
loop_
_entity_poly.entity_id
_entity_poly.type
_entity_poly.pdbx_seq_one_letter_code
_entity_poly.pdbx_strand_id
1 'polypeptide(L)'
;EFINVKECTFFPYNEHAGATPDGVVGNDAILEIKCPRSTKFFNLVAKGESEIDKEYFYQMQFQMLCSNSIQAHFFNYIIFKGVEMWHEITVNRCEKTIEIMKQRIEIATKLRDEFVEYLTNNKQF
;
A
#
# COMPACT_ATOMS: atom_id res chain seq x y z
N GLU A 1 -13.90 -11.83 9.17
CA GLU A 1 -13.24 -11.19 10.30
C GLU A 1 -11.75 -11.47 10.33
N PHE A 2 -11.01 -10.55 10.90
CA PHE A 2 -9.56 -10.64 10.95
C PHE A 2 -9.13 -11.33 12.24
N ILE A 3 -9.12 -12.67 12.23
CA ILE A 3 -8.84 -13.47 13.43
C ILE A 3 -7.36 -13.40 13.81
N ASN A 4 -6.47 -13.25 12.83
CA ASN A 4 -5.02 -13.30 13.02
C ASN A 4 -4.34 -12.00 12.61
N VAL A 5 -4.97 -10.86 12.93
CA VAL A 5 -4.37 -9.56 12.66
C VAL A 5 -3.29 -9.27 13.68
N LYS A 6 -2.12 -8.88 13.21
CA LYS A 6 -1.01 -8.43 14.05
C LYS A 6 -0.60 -7.03 13.62
N GLU A 7 -0.19 -6.23 14.60
CA GLU A 7 0.42 -4.95 14.33
C GLU A 7 1.63 -5.14 13.44
N CYS A 8 1.80 -4.24 12.47
CA CYS A 8 2.80 -4.41 11.45
C CYS A 8 4.08 -3.67 11.77
N THR A 9 5.20 -4.26 11.34
CA THR A 9 6.49 -3.61 11.34
C THR A 9 6.82 -3.15 9.93
N PHE A 10 7.93 -2.44 9.79
CA PHE A 10 8.43 -1.99 8.50
C PHE A 10 8.96 -3.16 7.68
N PHE A 11 8.56 -3.25 6.41
CA PHE A 11 9.07 -4.22 5.46
C PHE A 11 9.98 -3.51 4.45
N PRO A 12 11.29 -3.73 4.48
CA PRO A 12 12.17 -3.13 3.49
C PRO A 12 12.05 -3.85 2.14
N TYR A 13 12.15 -3.09 1.06
CA TYR A 13 12.33 -3.64 -0.28
C TYR A 13 13.82 -3.66 -0.64
N ASN A 14 14.48 -2.54 -0.42
CA ASN A 14 15.93 -2.39 -0.60
C ASN A 14 16.44 -1.32 0.38
N GLU A 15 17.67 -0.83 0.19
CA GLU A 15 18.25 0.22 1.04
C GLU A 15 17.45 1.51 1.07
N HIS A 16 16.65 1.78 0.04
CA HIS A 16 16.01 3.08 -0.17
C HIS A 16 14.49 3.04 -0.19
N ALA A 17 13.90 1.87 -0.16
CA ALA A 17 12.45 1.73 -0.27
C ALA A 17 11.93 0.64 0.67
N GLY A 18 10.76 0.86 1.19
CA GLY A 18 10.07 -0.08 2.06
C GLY A 18 8.65 0.38 2.33
N ALA A 19 7.90 -0.43 3.05
CA ALA A 19 6.51 -0.15 3.35
C ALA A 19 6.12 -0.61 4.74
N THR A 20 5.15 0.10 5.34
CA THR A 20 4.56 -0.26 6.62
C THR A 20 3.05 -0.31 6.46
N PRO A 21 2.46 -1.49 6.18
CA PRO A 21 0.99 -1.61 6.21
C PRO A 21 0.46 -1.44 7.61
N ASP A 22 -0.84 -1.21 7.75
CA ASP A 22 -1.46 -1.05 9.07
C ASP A 22 -1.46 -2.33 9.89
N GLY A 23 -1.41 -3.47 9.21
CA GLY A 23 -1.32 -4.76 9.88
C GLY A 23 -1.01 -5.88 8.90
N VAL A 24 -0.80 -7.08 9.46
CA VAL A 24 -0.68 -8.31 8.69
C VAL A 24 -1.77 -9.28 9.14
N VAL A 25 -2.29 -10.05 8.19
CA VAL A 25 -3.34 -11.02 8.43
C VAL A 25 -2.80 -12.41 8.06
N GLY A 26 -2.61 -13.25 9.06
CA GLY A 26 -1.98 -14.55 8.82
C GLY A 26 -0.57 -14.40 8.27
N ASN A 27 -0.21 -15.23 7.29
CA ASN A 27 1.14 -15.29 6.73
C ASN A 27 1.24 -14.67 5.32
N ASP A 28 0.12 -14.31 4.70
CA ASP A 28 0.11 -13.99 3.27
C ASP A 28 -0.77 -12.78 2.90
N ALA A 29 -1.23 -12.03 3.88
CA ALA A 29 -2.07 -10.87 3.62
C ALA A 29 -1.68 -9.67 4.47
N ILE A 30 -1.90 -8.48 3.93
CA ILE A 30 -1.73 -7.22 4.66
C ILE A 30 -3.09 -6.56 4.89
N LEU A 31 -3.14 -5.65 5.85
CA LEU A 31 -4.32 -4.87 6.18
C LEU A 31 -4.01 -3.39 5.98
N GLU A 32 -4.90 -2.69 5.29
CA GLU A 32 -4.85 -1.25 5.15
C GLU A 32 -6.19 -0.66 5.58
N ILE A 33 -6.16 0.27 6.55
CA ILE A 33 -7.36 0.86 7.16
C ILE A 33 -7.51 2.29 6.68
N LYS A 34 -8.72 2.64 6.22
CA LYS A 34 -9.05 4.01 5.82
C LYS A 34 -10.35 4.43 6.48
N CYS A 35 -10.46 5.74 6.75
CA CYS A 35 -11.67 6.36 7.27
C CYS A 35 -12.13 7.42 6.27
N PRO A 36 -12.77 7.00 5.15
CA PRO A 36 -13.16 7.92 4.09
C PRO A 36 -14.37 8.77 4.49
N ARG A 37 -14.70 9.75 3.66
CA ARG A 37 -15.96 10.46 3.78
C ARG A 37 -17.11 9.52 3.44
N SER A 38 -18.31 9.81 3.94
CA SER A 38 -19.47 8.95 3.75
C SER A 38 -19.80 8.68 2.29
N THR A 39 -19.71 9.68 1.42
CA THR A 39 -19.96 9.51 -0.02
C THR A 39 -19.01 8.49 -0.62
N LYS A 40 -17.73 8.59 -0.31
CA LYS A 40 -16.72 7.64 -0.78
C LYS A 40 -16.97 6.24 -0.24
N PHE A 41 -17.31 6.15 1.05
CA PHE A 41 -17.62 4.88 1.69
C PHE A 41 -18.77 4.16 0.96
N PHE A 42 -19.87 4.86 0.74
CA PHE A 42 -21.04 4.26 0.08
C PHE A 42 -20.76 3.90 -1.38
N ASN A 43 -19.91 4.67 -2.07
CA ASN A 43 -19.49 4.31 -3.42
C ASN A 43 -18.60 3.04 -3.42
N LEU A 44 -17.76 2.87 -2.43
CA LEU A 44 -16.96 1.65 -2.27
C LEU A 44 -17.86 0.43 -2.04
N VAL A 45 -18.88 0.57 -1.19
CA VAL A 45 -19.85 -0.51 -0.94
C VAL A 45 -20.61 -0.86 -2.23
N ALA A 46 -21.02 0.15 -3.00
CA ALA A 46 -21.84 -0.05 -4.20
C ALA A 46 -21.02 -0.58 -5.38
N LYS A 47 -19.79 -0.12 -5.56
CA LYS A 47 -19.00 -0.39 -6.78
C LYS A 47 -17.80 -1.30 -6.56
N GLY A 48 -17.37 -1.47 -5.32
CA GLY A 48 -16.27 -2.37 -4.98
C GLY A 48 -14.90 -1.87 -5.42
N GLU A 49 -14.04 -2.79 -5.80
CA GLU A 49 -12.62 -2.52 -6.07
C GLU A 49 -12.40 -1.41 -7.10
N SER A 50 -13.27 -1.30 -8.11
CA SER A 50 -13.13 -0.27 -9.15
C SER A 50 -13.19 1.15 -8.59
N GLU A 51 -13.74 1.34 -7.40
CA GLU A 51 -13.86 2.65 -6.76
C GLU A 51 -12.65 2.99 -5.87
N ILE A 52 -11.73 2.07 -5.66
CA ILE A 52 -10.52 2.33 -4.88
C ILE A 52 -9.64 3.33 -5.63
N ASP A 53 -9.19 4.37 -4.93
CA ASP A 53 -8.28 5.36 -5.50
C ASP A 53 -7.00 4.67 -5.97
N LYS A 54 -6.50 5.07 -7.13
CA LYS A 54 -5.31 4.47 -7.74
C LYS A 54 -4.10 4.51 -6.82
N GLU A 55 -3.91 5.60 -6.10
CA GLU A 55 -2.78 5.73 -5.17
C GLU A 55 -2.86 4.72 -4.03
N TYR A 56 -4.06 4.40 -3.53
CA TYR A 56 -4.24 3.37 -2.51
C TYR A 56 -4.04 1.97 -3.10
N PHE A 57 -4.49 1.75 -4.32
CA PHE A 57 -4.24 0.49 -5.01
C PHE A 57 -2.74 0.25 -5.16
N TYR A 58 -2.00 1.23 -5.64
CA TYR A 58 -0.54 1.11 -5.80
C TYR A 58 0.16 0.98 -4.46
N GLN A 59 -0.29 1.70 -3.44
CA GLN A 59 0.25 1.57 -2.08
C GLN A 59 0.14 0.13 -1.58
N MET A 60 -1.04 -0.49 -1.73
CA MET A 60 -1.25 -1.87 -1.31
C MET A 60 -0.43 -2.86 -2.14
N GLN A 61 -0.30 -2.65 -3.44
CA GLN A 61 0.54 -3.50 -4.28
C GLN A 61 2.00 -3.43 -3.84
N PHE A 62 2.48 -2.24 -3.52
CA PHE A 62 3.84 -2.08 -3.01
C PHE A 62 4.02 -2.73 -1.64
N GLN A 63 3.04 -2.61 -0.76
CA GLN A 63 3.05 -3.29 0.53
C GLN A 63 3.10 -4.81 0.37
N MET A 64 2.34 -5.35 -0.57
CA MET A 64 2.36 -6.79 -0.87
C MET A 64 3.70 -7.23 -1.46
N LEU A 65 4.33 -6.39 -2.28
CA LEU A 65 5.67 -6.66 -2.79
C LEU A 65 6.69 -6.75 -1.65
N CYS A 66 6.70 -5.77 -0.76
CA CYS A 66 7.66 -5.70 0.34
C CYS A 66 7.47 -6.82 1.37
N SER A 67 6.23 -7.16 1.68
CA SER A 67 5.89 -8.17 2.68
C SER A 67 5.76 -9.58 2.11
N ASN A 68 5.89 -9.72 0.79
CA ASN A 68 5.69 -10.98 0.07
C ASN A 68 4.29 -11.55 0.32
N SER A 69 3.29 -10.69 0.33
CA SER A 69 1.89 -11.06 0.54
C SER A 69 1.17 -11.21 -0.80
N ILE A 70 0.10 -11.98 -0.81
CA ILE A 70 -0.71 -12.26 -2.01
C ILE A 70 -2.03 -11.53 -2.03
N GLN A 71 -2.47 -11.02 -0.87
CA GLN A 71 -3.72 -10.28 -0.73
C GLN A 71 -3.55 -9.08 0.17
N ALA A 72 -4.40 -8.07 -0.05
CA ALA A 72 -4.55 -6.92 0.82
C ALA A 72 -6.03 -6.81 1.22
N HIS A 73 -6.26 -6.61 2.49
CA HIS A 73 -7.60 -6.32 3.02
C HIS A 73 -7.73 -4.82 3.17
N PHE A 74 -8.52 -4.22 2.30
CA PHE A 74 -8.78 -2.79 2.31
C PHE A 74 -10.01 -2.54 3.16
N PHE A 75 -9.78 -2.17 4.41
CA PHE A 75 -10.82 -2.02 5.43
C PHE A 75 -11.19 -0.55 5.58
N ASN A 76 -12.45 -0.22 5.32
CA ASN A 76 -12.96 1.14 5.41
C ASN A 76 -13.97 1.24 6.55
N TYR A 77 -13.82 2.29 7.35
CA TYR A 77 -14.63 2.52 8.55
C TYR A 77 -15.14 3.95 8.56
N ILE A 78 -16.41 4.13 8.88
CA ILE A 78 -16.98 5.45 9.12
C ILE A 78 -17.96 5.40 10.29
N ILE A 79 -18.24 6.59 10.83
CA ILE A 79 -19.41 6.82 11.68
C ILE A 79 -20.34 7.72 10.90
N PHE A 80 -21.54 7.20 10.57
CA PHE A 80 -22.52 7.94 9.79
C PHE A 80 -23.80 8.08 10.58
N LYS A 81 -24.18 9.33 10.89
CA LYS A 81 -25.37 9.64 11.73
C LYS A 81 -25.37 8.85 13.04
N GLY A 82 -24.20 8.76 13.68
CA GLY A 82 -24.04 8.06 14.95
C GLY A 82 -23.92 6.55 14.86
N VAL A 83 -23.93 5.99 13.65
CA VAL A 83 -23.83 4.54 13.43
C VAL A 83 -22.45 4.19 12.88
N GLU A 84 -21.79 3.24 13.53
CA GLU A 84 -20.53 2.70 13.04
C GLU A 84 -20.80 1.77 11.86
N MET A 85 -20.05 1.98 10.79
CA MET A 85 -20.13 1.14 9.59
C MET A 85 -18.73 0.80 9.11
N TRP A 86 -18.57 -0.40 8.59
CA TRP A 86 -17.31 -0.82 7.99
C TRP A 86 -17.57 -1.67 6.75
N HIS A 87 -16.62 -1.66 5.84
CA HIS A 87 -16.68 -2.44 4.62
C HIS A 87 -15.26 -2.85 4.23
N GLU A 88 -15.09 -4.12 3.92
CA GLU A 88 -13.80 -4.67 3.55
C GLU A 88 -13.84 -5.09 2.08
N ILE A 89 -12.78 -4.73 1.34
CA ILE A 89 -12.57 -5.18 -0.03
C ILE A 89 -11.23 -5.91 -0.07
N THR A 90 -11.25 -7.16 -0.53
CA THR A 90 -10.03 -7.92 -0.72
C THR A 90 -9.43 -7.59 -2.08
N VAL A 91 -8.19 -7.10 -2.09
CA VAL A 91 -7.46 -6.76 -3.30
C VAL A 91 -6.36 -7.80 -3.51
N ASN A 92 -6.36 -8.42 -4.67
CA ASN A 92 -5.35 -9.41 -5.00
C ASN A 92 -4.07 -8.77 -5.50
N ARG A 93 -2.96 -9.43 -5.24
CA ARG A 93 -1.67 -9.05 -5.81
C ARG A 93 -1.76 -9.08 -7.33
N CYS A 94 -1.30 -8.00 -7.96
CA CYS A 94 -1.28 -7.86 -9.41
C CYS A 94 0.17 -7.89 -9.90
N GLU A 95 0.62 -9.02 -10.43
CA GLU A 95 2.01 -9.21 -10.84
C GLU A 95 2.43 -8.23 -11.93
N LYS A 96 1.51 -7.86 -12.81
CA LYS A 96 1.79 -6.86 -13.84
C LYS A 96 2.13 -5.50 -13.23
N THR A 97 1.33 -5.06 -12.27
CA THR A 97 1.57 -3.81 -11.55
C THR A 97 2.88 -3.87 -10.78
N ILE A 98 3.12 -4.98 -10.09
CA ILE A 98 4.34 -5.17 -9.30
C ILE A 98 5.58 -5.15 -10.17
N GLU A 99 5.54 -5.77 -11.34
CA GLU A 99 6.66 -5.75 -12.26
C GLU A 99 6.98 -4.33 -12.74
N ILE A 100 5.97 -3.54 -13.05
CA ILE A 100 6.15 -2.13 -13.40
C ILE A 100 6.76 -1.35 -12.24
N MET A 101 6.30 -1.61 -11.02
CA MET A 101 6.84 -0.98 -9.82
C MET A 101 8.32 -1.29 -9.62
N LYS A 102 8.70 -2.55 -9.78
CA LYS A 102 10.10 -2.97 -9.67
C LYS A 102 10.99 -2.22 -10.65
N GLN A 103 10.54 -2.11 -11.90
CA GLN A 103 11.28 -1.38 -12.93
C GLN A 103 11.42 0.09 -12.58
N ARG A 104 10.36 0.72 -12.10
CA ARG A 104 10.38 2.14 -11.73
C ARG A 104 11.25 2.41 -10.50
N ILE A 105 11.24 1.52 -9.52
CA ILE A 105 12.09 1.63 -8.33
C ILE A 105 13.57 1.51 -8.74
N GLU A 106 13.89 0.59 -9.64
CA GLU A 106 15.24 0.42 -10.15
C GLU A 106 15.73 1.69 -10.85
N ILE A 107 14.91 2.27 -11.72
CA ILE A 107 15.22 3.53 -12.41
C ILE A 107 15.41 4.66 -11.40
N ALA A 108 14.51 4.80 -10.43
CA ALA A 108 14.60 5.84 -9.41
C ALA A 108 15.86 5.70 -8.55
N THR A 109 16.20 4.49 -8.17
CA THR A 109 17.40 4.19 -7.39
C THR A 109 18.66 4.59 -8.17
N LYS A 110 18.70 4.24 -9.44
CA LYS A 110 19.83 4.58 -10.32
C LYS A 110 19.99 6.10 -10.46
N LEU A 111 18.90 6.80 -10.69
CA LEU A 111 18.92 8.27 -10.78
C LEU A 111 19.38 8.91 -9.48
N ARG A 112 18.93 8.39 -8.35
CA ARG A 112 19.34 8.85 -7.03
C ARG A 112 20.84 8.67 -6.84
N ASP A 113 21.35 7.50 -7.18
CA ASP A 113 22.77 7.18 -7.01
C ASP A 113 23.64 8.08 -7.91
N GLU A 114 23.22 8.32 -9.14
CA GLU A 114 23.90 9.23 -10.06
C GLU A 114 23.92 10.67 -9.51
N PHE A 115 22.81 11.12 -8.95
CA PHE A 115 22.71 12.45 -8.36
C PHE A 115 23.60 12.60 -7.12
N VAL A 116 23.62 11.59 -6.26
CA VAL A 116 24.49 11.56 -5.07
C VAL A 116 25.95 11.58 -5.48
N GLU A 117 26.33 10.81 -6.50
CA GLU A 117 27.68 10.82 -7.04
C GLU A 117 28.05 12.20 -7.59
N TYR A 118 27.15 12.81 -8.35
CA TYR A 118 27.35 14.16 -8.87
C TYR A 118 27.60 15.15 -7.72
N LEU A 119 26.78 15.13 -6.68
CA LEU A 119 26.96 16.02 -5.54
C LEU A 119 28.28 15.78 -4.80
N THR A 120 28.68 14.53 -4.69
CA THR A 120 29.93 14.15 -4.02
C THR A 120 31.15 14.65 -4.79
N ASN A 121 31.11 14.57 -6.13
CA ASN A 121 32.22 14.95 -7.00
C ASN A 121 32.28 16.47 -7.26
N ASN A 122 31.18 17.19 -7.06
CA ASN A 122 31.08 18.62 -7.36
C ASN A 122 30.78 19.42 -6.10
N LYS A 123 31.57 19.23 -5.07
CA LYS A 123 31.42 19.94 -3.79
C LYS A 123 31.82 21.41 -3.94
N GLN A 124 30.85 22.24 -4.28
CA GLN A 124 31.01 23.67 -4.35
C GLN A 124 30.08 24.43 -3.39
N PHE A 125 29.71 23.80 -2.33
CA PHE A 125 28.84 24.35 -1.32
C PHE A 125 29.48 24.40 0.03
#